data_b9adfe8d307593580a84ed6006773f41
#
_entry.id   b9adfe8d307593580a84ed6006773f41
#
_cell.length_a   1.000
_cell.length_b   1.000
_cell.length_c   1.000
_cell.angle_alpha   90.00
_cell.angle_beta   90.00
_cell.angle_gamma   90.00
#
_symmetry.space_group_name_H-M   'P 1'
#
loop_
_entity.id
_entity.type
_entity.pdbx_description
1 polymer ?
#
loop_
_entity_poly.entity_id
_entity_poly.type
_entity_poly.pdbx_seq_one_letter_code
_entity_poly.pdbx_strand_id
1 'polypeptide(L)'
;TFIYTRCPLPDFCPRMNHQFMAAQRALKEASVETESYHFLSVSFDPVHDTPERLQFYANAYQHDPKQWSFATGELIEIDALTEQFGLVFYRSEDSLLDWDHNLRTILIDQEGIIREILIGNQWKGEELAEKMQSLFSSHPLGSDRPNPFD
;
A
#
# COMPACT_ATOMS: atom_id res chain seq x y z
N THR A 1 0.25 -0.39 1.85
CA THR A 1 -0.75 -0.60 2.91
C THR A 1 -1.23 -2.05 2.95
N PHE A 2 -1.84 -2.46 4.05
CA PHE A 2 -2.39 -3.80 4.21
C PHE A 2 -3.92 -3.77 4.14
N ILE A 3 -4.49 -4.79 3.52
CA ILE A 3 -5.92 -4.94 3.29
C ILE A 3 -6.37 -6.40 3.40
N TYR A 4 -7.66 -6.64 3.38
CA TYR A 4 -8.29 -7.89 2.93
C TYR A 4 -9.61 -7.59 2.21
N THR A 5 -9.93 -8.38 1.18
CA THR A 5 -11.02 -8.01 0.24
C THR A 5 -12.41 -8.08 0.84
N ARG A 6 -12.60 -8.89 1.89
CA ARG A 6 -13.88 -9.08 2.57
C ARG A 6 -14.13 -8.10 3.72
N CYS A 7 -13.27 -7.08 3.90
CA CYS A 7 -13.44 -6.10 4.98
C CYS A 7 -14.82 -5.45 4.92
N PRO A 8 -15.68 -5.63 5.94
CA PRO A 8 -17.05 -5.11 5.92
C PRO A 8 -17.12 -3.64 6.33
N LEU A 9 -16.02 -3.09 6.84
CA LEU A 9 -15.98 -1.76 7.41
C LEU A 9 -15.50 -0.74 6.38
N PRO A 10 -16.35 0.21 5.94
CA PRO A 10 -16.00 1.17 4.90
C PRO A 10 -14.85 2.11 5.30
N ASP A 11 -14.69 2.36 6.59
CA ASP A 11 -13.65 3.24 7.13
C ASP A 11 -12.29 2.56 7.32
N PHE A 12 -12.17 1.27 6.99
CA PHE A 12 -10.93 0.48 7.10
C PHE A 12 -10.31 0.23 5.72
N CYS A 13 -10.23 -1.02 5.26
CA CYS A 13 -9.57 -1.35 4.00
C CYS A 13 -10.11 -0.58 2.79
N PRO A 14 -11.43 -0.40 2.62
CA PRO A 14 -11.94 0.42 1.52
C PRO A 14 -11.43 1.87 1.59
N ARG A 15 -11.42 2.46 2.80
CA ARG A 15 -10.89 3.82 2.99
C ARG A 15 -9.41 3.93 2.63
N MET A 16 -8.57 2.95 3.00
CA MET A 16 -7.15 2.97 2.65
C MET A 16 -6.95 3.01 1.12
N ASN A 17 -7.69 2.20 0.40
CA ASN A 17 -7.63 2.19 -1.06
C ASN A 17 -8.20 3.47 -1.69
N HIS A 18 -9.26 4.07 -1.14
CA HIS A 18 -9.73 5.38 -1.57
C HIS A 18 -8.71 6.49 -1.34
N GLN A 19 -7.96 6.44 -0.24
CA GLN A 19 -6.87 7.39 0.01
C GLN A 19 -5.70 7.17 -0.97
N PHE A 20 -5.39 5.95 -1.35
CA PHE A 20 -4.41 5.68 -2.42
C PHE A 20 -4.89 6.21 -3.77
N MET A 21 -6.17 6.05 -4.10
CA MET A 21 -6.76 6.62 -5.30
C MET A 21 -6.67 8.17 -5.30
N ALA A 22 -6.92 8.82 -4.16
CA ALA A 22 -6.77 10.26 -4.01
C ALA A 22 -5.31 10.70 -4.14
N ALA A 23 -4.37 9.96 -3.52
CA ALA A 23 -2.93 10.23 -3.64
C ALA A 23 -2.44 10.08 -5.09
N GLN A 24 -2.85 9.01 -5.78
CA GLN A 24 -2.52 8.80 -7.19
C GLN A 24 -3.00 9.97 -8.07
N ARG A 25 -4.22 10.44 -7.84
CA ARG A 25 -4.76 11.61 -8.55
C ARG A 25 -3.96 12.87 -8.25
N ALA A 26 -3.65 13.16 -6.98
CA ALA A 26 -2.87 14.32 -6.58
C ALA A 26 -1.46 14.33 -7.19
N LEU A 27 -0.77 13.17 -7.21
CA LEU A 27 0.53 13.04 -7.86
C LEU A 27 0.46 13.28 -9.38
N LYS A 28 -0.59 12.81 -10.03
CA LYS A 28 -0.83 13.04 -11.45
C LYS A 28 -1.11 14.52 -11.75
N GLU A 29 -1.94 15.18 -10.93
CA GLU A 29 -2.23 16.61 -11.05
C GLU A 29 -0.97 17.47 -10.84
N ALA A 30 -0.07 17.03 -9.95
CA ALA A 30 1.23 17.64 -9.73
C ALA A 30 2.28 17.31 -10.81
N SER A 31 1.89 16.59 -11.87
CA SER A 31 2.78 16.16 -12.96
C SER A 31 3.99 15.33 -12.51
N VAL A 32 3.85 14.57 -11.43
CA VAL A 32 4.88 13.63 -10.99
C VAL A 32 4.97 12.49 -12.00
N GLU A 33 6.20 12.16 -12.41
CA GLU A 33 6.45 11.07 -13.35
C GLU A 33 5.94 9.73 -12.82
N THR A 34 5.21 9.01 -13.66
CA THR A 34 4.54 7.75 -13.29
C THR A 34 5.48 6.64 -12.86
N GLU A 35 6.73 6.70 -13.29
CA GLU A 35 7.77 5.73 -12.96
C GLU A 35 8.49 6.03 -11.63
N SER A 36 8.20 7.22 -11.04
CA SER A 36 8.85 7.67 -9.81
C SER A 36 8.25 7.08 -8.54
N TYR A 37 7.06 6.46 -8.63
CA TYR A 37 6.36 5.93 -7.46
C TYR A 37 5.54 4.69 -7.78
N HIS A 38 5.24 3.90 -6.76
CA HIS A 38 4.35 2.76 -6.85
C HIS A 38 3.56 2.58 -5.56
N PHE A 39 2.27 2.36 -5.68
CA PHE A 39 1.41 1.96 -4.56
C PHE A 39 1.32 0.44 -4.48
N LEU A 40 1.30 -0.09 -3.27
CA LEU A 40 1.15 -1.51 -3.02
C LEU A 40 0.12 -1.76 -1.93
N SER A 41 -0.97 -2.42 -2.28
CA SER A 41 -1.96 -2.95 -1.35
C SER A 41 -1.74 -4.45 -1.17
N VAL A 42 -1.31 -4.86 0.02
CA VAL A 42 -0.99 -6.26 0.34
C VAL A 42 -2.12 -6.87 1.15
N SER A 43 -2.68 -7.97 0.64
CA SER A 43 -3.66 -8.73 1.43
C SER A 43 -2.96 -9.60 2.46
N PHE A 44 -3.46 -9.54 3.71
CA PHE A 44 -3.05 -10.41 4.80
C PHE A 44 -3.99 -11.62 5.00
N ASP A 45 -4.92 -11.86 4.07
CA ASP A 45 -5.80 -13.04 4.04
C ASP A 45 -5.54 -13.93 2.81
N PRO A 46 -4.31 -14.49 2.64
CA PRO A 46 -3.91 -15.17 1.41
C PRO A 46 -4.72 -16.42 1.11
N VAL A 47 -5.37 -17.02 2.12
CA VAL A 47 -6.23 -18.18 1.92
C VAL A 47 -7.49 -17.82 1.13
N HIS A 48 -8.01 -16.61 1.31
CA HIS A 48 -9.19 -16.12 0.60
C HIS A 48 -8.83 -15.26 -0.61
N ASP A 49 -7.89 -14.36 -0.45
CA ASP A 49 -7.56 -13.33 -1.44
C ASP A 49 -6.55 -13.84 -2.48
N THR A 50 -7.06 -14.66 -3.40
CA THR A 50 -6.25 -15.10 -4.55
C THR A 50 -5.91 -13.95 -5.48
N PRO A 51 -4.89 -14.07 -6.36
CA PRO A 51 -4.57 -13.05 -7.35
C PRO A 51 -5.77 -12.62 -8.20
N GLU A 52 -6.65 -13.56 -8.59
CA GLU A 52 -7.84 -13.27 -9.37
C GLU A 52 -8.86 -12.44 -8.59
N ARG A 53 -9.04 -12.74 -7.30
CA ARG A 53 -9.92 -11.96 -6.42
C ARG A 53 -9.39 -10.57 -6.17
N LEU A 54 -8.08 -10.45 -5.96
CA LEU A 54 -7.42 -9.16 -5.82
C LEU A 54 -7.55 -8.32 -7.09
N GLN A 55 -7.39 -8.90 -8.27
CA GLN A 55 -7.59 -8.21 -9.53
C GLN A 55 -9.03 -7.72 -9.68
N PHE A 56 -10.02 -8.55 -9.35
CA PHE A 56 -11.43 -8.13 -9.36
C PHE A 56 -11.69 -6.98 -8.37
N TYR A 57 -11.14 -7.09 -7.16
CA TYR A 57 -11.27 -6.07 -6.12
C TYR A 57 -10.62 -4.75 -6.55
N ALA A 58 -9.45 -4.78 -7.15
CA ALA A 58 -8.71 -3.64 -7.63
C ALA A 58 -9.49 -2.80 -8.67
N ASN A 59 -10.31 -3.47 -9.50
CA ASN A 59 -11.12 -2.79 -10.52
C ASN A 59 -12.12 -1.78 -9.93
N ALA A 60 -12.50 -1.92 -8.66
CA ALA A 60 -13.39 -0.97 -7.98
C ALA A 60 -12.73 0.39 -7.70
N TYR A 61 -11.39 0.48 -7.75
CA TYR A 61 -10.64 1.67 -7.31
C TYR A 61 -10.03 2.47 -8.45
N GLN A 62 -10.40 2.24 -9.71
CA GLN A 62 -9.86 2.97 -10.88
C GLN A 62 -8.31 3.03 -10.85
N HIS A 63 -7.66 1.97 -10.37
CA HIS A 63 -6.22 1.90 -10.25
C HIS A 63 -5.54 1.84 -11.63
N ASP A 64 -4.37 2.46 -11.74
CA ASP A 64 -3.47 2.24 -12.86
C ASP A 64 -2.53 1.07 -12.48
N PRO A 65 -2.59 -0.09 -13.15
CA PRO A 65 -1.77 -1.24 -12.80
C PRO A 65 -0.25 -1.00 -12.96
N LYS A 66 0.15 0.05 -13.67
CA LYS A 66 1.55 0.47 -13.75
C LYS A 66 2.04 1.17 -12.49
N GLN A 67 1.13 1.75 -11.71
CA GLN A 67 1.44 2.58 -10.55
C GLN A 67 0.89 2.02 -9.24
N TRP A 68 0.00 1.04 -9.31
CA TRP A 68 -0.62 0.47 -8.13
C TRP A 68 -0.89 -1.02 -8.30
N SER A 69 -0.28 -1.83 -7.46
CA SER A 69 -0.45 -3.28 -7.43
C SER A 69 -1.23 -3.72 -6.19
N PHE A 70 -2.00 -4.77 -6.38
CA PHE A 70 -2.62 -5.54 -5.31
C PHE A 70 -1.93 -6.89 -5.24
N ALA A 71 -1.41 -7.25 -4.09
CA ALA A 71 -0.57 -8.43 -3.94
C ALA A 71 -1.00 -9.29 -2.75
N THR A 72 -0.61 -10.54 -2.81
CA THR A 72 -0.65 -11.50 -1.70
C THR A 72 0.56 -12.43 -1.84
N GLY A 73 0.74 -13.38 -0.94
CA GLY A 73 1.86 -14.33 -0.96
C GLY A 73 1.54 -15.58 -0.17
N GLU A 74 2.55 -16.40 0.06
CA GLU A 74 2.42 -17.53 0.97
C GLU A 74 2.20 -17.04 2.40
N LEU A 75 1.45 -17.81 3.20
CA LEU A 75 1.08 -17.41 4.55
C LEU A 75 2.29 -17.01 5.40
N ILE A 76 3.39 -17.77 5.30
CA ILE A 76 4.61 -17.51 6.06
C ILE A 76 5.28 -16.18 5.64
N GLU A 77 5.20 -15.82 4.37
CA GLU A 77 5.74 -14.55 3.86
C GLU A 77 4.89 -13.37 4.31
N ILE A 78 3.57 -13.54 4.31
CA ILE A 78 2.63 -12.53 4.80
C ILE A 78 2.80 -12.32 6.31
N ASP A 79 2.92 -13.39 7.09
CA ASP A 79 3.17 -13.30 8.54
C ASP A 79 4.47 -12.53 8.83
N ALA A 80 5.57 -12.88 8.15
CA ALA A 80 6.84 -12.18 8.31
C ALA A 80 6.77 -10.69 7.93
N LEU A 81 6.07 -10.38 6.85
CA LEU A 81 5.90 -9.01 6.38
C LEU A 81 5.03 -8.19 7.35
N THR A 82 3.93 -8.75 7.82
CA THR A 82 3.02 -8.07 8.76
C THR A 82 3.68 -7.82 10.11
N GLU A 83 4.48 -8.78 10.61
CA GLU A 83 5.27 -8.63 11.82
C GLU A 83 6.28 -7.48 11.68
N GLN A 84 7.00 -7.42 10.56
CA GLN A 84 7.99 -6.36 10.29
C GLN A 84 7.39 -4.95 10.38
N PHE A 85 6.16 -4.77 9.95
CA PHE A 85 5.49 -3.46 9.94
C PHE A 85 4.54 -3.23 11.13
N GLY A 86 4.49 -4.18 12.06
CA GLY A 86 3.63 -4.07 13.25
C GLY A 86 2.14 -4.10 12.91
N LEU A 87 1.76 -4.79 11.84
CA LEU A 87 0.37 -5.12 11.60
C LEU A 87 -0.02 -6.26 12.54
N VAL A 88 -1.03 -6.02 13.36
CA VAL A 88 -1.62 -7.03 14.25
C VAL A 88 -3.00 -7.36 13.72
N PHE A 89 -3.27 -8.63 13.52
CA PHE A 89 -4.58 -9.11 13.07
C PHE A 89 -4.90 -10.45 13.71
N TYR A 90 -6.17 -10.67 13.98
CA TYR A 90 -6.70 -11.93 14.53
C TYR A 90 -8.15 -12.11 14.09
N ARG A 91 -8.65 -13.35 14.12
CA ARG A 91 -10.05 -13.62 13.78
C ARG A 91 -10.95 -12.92 14.77
N SER A 92 -11.97 -12.23 14.26
CA SER A 92 -12.98 -11.59 15.09
C SER A 92 -13.72 -12.62 15.92
N GLU A 93 -14.00 -12.30 17.18
CA GLU A 93 -14.81 -13.15 18.06
C GLU A 93 -16.26 -13.21 17.59
N ASP A 94 -16.72 -12.14 16.95
CA ASP A 94 -18.12 -12.00 16.49
C ASP A 94 -18.37 -12.63 15.11
N SER A 95 -17.32 -12.90 14.33
CA SER A 95 -17.45 -13.44 12.97
C SER A 95 -16.23 -14.25 12.55
N LEU A 96 -16.45 -15.49 12.14
CA LEU A 96 -15.39 -16.35 11.59
C LEU A 96 -14.85 -15.88 10.23
N LEU A 97 -15.53 -14.94 9.58
CA LEU A 97 -15.17 -14.42 8.27
C LEU A 97 -14.39 -13.11 8.33
N ASP A 98 -14.45 -12.44 9.47
CA ASP A 98 -13.87 -11.12 9.65
C ASP A 98 -12.56 -11.17 10.45
N TRP A 99 -11.77 -10.12 10.26
CA TRP A 99 -10.52 -9.90 10.96
C TRP A 99 -10.60 -8.61 11.77
N ASP A 100 -10.24 -8.69 13.03
CA ASP A 100 -9.86 -7.51 13.80
C ASP A 100 -8.40 -7.21 13.53
N HIS A 101 -8.11 -5.98 13.14
CA HIS A 101 -6.74 -5.58 12.79
C HIS A 101 -6.50 -4.09 13.00
N ASN A 102 -5.25 -3.73 13.23
CA ASN A 102 -4.84 -2.34 13.16
C ASN A 102 -4.59 -1.92 11.71
N LEU A 103 -4.35 -0.63 11.48
CA LEU A 103 -4.07 -0.10 10.14
C LEU A 103 -2.65 0.44 10.08
N ARG A 104 -1.94 0.07 9.02
CA ARG A 104 -0.58 0.51 8.71
C ARG A 104 -0.48 0.89 7.24
N THR A 105 0.09 2.07 6.99
CA THR A 105 0.51 2.47 5.65
C THR A 105 1.96 2.90 5.73
N ILE A 106 2.80 2.33 4.90
CA ILE A 106 4.26 2.47 4.98
C ILE A 106 4.73 3.29 3.80
N LEU A 107 5.52 4.30 4.06
CA LEU A 107 6.21 5.11 3.07
C LEU A 107 7.66 4.69 3.00
N ILE A 108 8.07 4.20 1.84
CA ILE A 108 9.41 3.65 1.58
C ILE A 108 10.03 4.47 0.44
N ASP A 109 11.28 4.86 0.59
CA ASP A 109 11.99 5.58 -0.46
C ASP A 109 12.59 4.65 -1.53
N GLN A 110 13.28 5.24 -2.49
CA GLN A 110 13.90 4.54 -3.61
C GLN A 110 15.08 3.63 -3.19
N GLU A 111 15.68 3.88 -2.04
CA GLU A 111 16.71 3.06 -1.44
C GLU A 111 16.16 1.87 -0.64
N GLY A 112 14.83 1.77 -0.52
CA GLY A 112 14.15 0.74 0.29
C GLY A 112 14.10 1.06 1.78
N ILE A 113 14.36 2.31 2.16
CA ILE A 113 14.35 2.75 3.56
C ILE A 113 12.95 3.19 3.94
N ILE A 114 12.44 2.68 5.06
CA ILE A 114 11.18 3.13 5.65
C ILE A 114 11.36 4.56 6.15
N ARG A 115 10.61 5.50 5.59
CA ARG A 115 10.64 6.90 5.97
C ARG A 115 9.55 7.27 6.97
N GLU A 116 8.40 6.63 6.83
CA GLU A 116 7.28 6.87 7.75
C GLU A 116 6.35 5.65 7.79
N ILE A 117 5.73 5.43 8.94
CA ILE A 117 4.62 4.49 9.11
C ILE A 117 3.41 5.29 9.60
N LEU A 118 2.42 5.43 8.73
CA LEU A 118 1.15 6.06 9.06
C LEU A 118 0.27 5.07 9.80
N ILE A 119 -0.16 5.45 11.00
CA ILE A 119 -0.98 4.62 11.89
C ILE A 119 -2.44 5.05 11.76
N GLY A 120 -3.34 4.06 11.65
CA GLY A 120 -4.77 4.32 11.58
C GLY A 120 -5.24 4.83 10.21
N ASN A 121 -6.40 5.49 10.21
CA ASN A 121 -7.14 5.87 9.00
C ASN A 121 -7.43 7.38 8.87
N GLN A 122 -6.75 8.21 9.66
CA GLN A 122 -7.03 9.65 9.68
C GLN A 122 -6.25 10.45 8.63
N TRP A 123 -5.17 9.88 8.07
CA TRP A 123 -4.40 10.52 7.01
C TRP A 123 -5.19 10.63 5.70
N LYS A 124 -4.87 11.61 4.89
CA LYS A 124 -5.52 11.87 3.59
C LYS A 124 -4.59 11.55 2.44
N GLY A 125 -5.17 11.20 1.29
CA GLY A 125 -4.40 10.88 0.09
C GLY A 125 -3.55 12.03 -0.40
N GLU A 126 -4.05 13.25 -0.30
CA GLU A 126 -3.31 14.47 -0.67
C GLU A 126 -2.09 14.66 0.24
N GLU A 127 -2.23 14.45 1.55
CA GLU A 127 -1.12 14.51 2.52
C GLU A 127 -0.06 13.44 2.22
N LEU A 128 -0.50 12.23 1.86
CA LEU A 128 0.41 11.16 1.43
C LEU A 128 1.16 11.56 0.15
N ALA A 129 0.48 12.15 -0.84
CA ALA A 129 1.10 12.62 -2.06
C ALA A 129 2.16 13.70 -1.81
N GLU A 130 1.89 14.65 -0.92
CA GLU A 130 2.86 15.67 -0.50
C GLU A 130 4.11 15.06 0.15
N LYS A 131 3.91 14.10 1.06
CA LYS A 131 5.00 13.34 1.69
C LYS A 131 5.85 12.60 0.66
N MET A 132 5.21 11.91 -0.30
CA MET A 132 5.90 11.23 -1.39
C MET A 132 6.72 12.20 -2.24
N GLN A 133 6.16 13.35 -2.62
CA GLN A 133 6.87 14.38 -3.39
C GLN A 133 8.09 14.93 -2.64
N SER A 134 8.02 15.08 -1.34
CA SER A 134 9.15 15.54 -0.54
C SER A 134 10.35 14.58 -0.60
N LEU A 135 10.11 13.29 -0.79
CA LEU A 135 11.18 12.29 -0.94
C LEU A 135 11.88 12.39 -2.30
N PHE A 136 11.16 12.74 -3.38
CA PHE A 136 11.77 12.95 -4.70
C PHE A 136 12.71 14.15 -4.70
N SER A 137 12.34 15.22 -3.96
CA SER A 137 13.16 16.44 -3.87
C SER A 137 14.44 16.26 -3.05
N SER A 138 14.40 15.37 -2.06
CA SER A 138 15.57 15.09 -1.20
C SER A 138 16.59 14.17 -1.86
N HIS A 139 16.21 13.44 -2.91
CA HIS A 139 17.08 12.53 -3.66
C HIS A 139 16.80 12.72 -5.16
N PRO A 140 17.33 13.80 -5.78
CA PRO A 140 17.21 13.95 -7.23
C PRO A 140 17.85 12.72 -7.86
N LEU A 141 17.13 12.12 -8.83
CA LEU A 141 17.60 10.97 -9.62
C LEU A 141 19.00 11.27 -10.14
N GLY A 142 20.02 10.87 -9.38
CA GLY A 142 21.41 11.12 -9.69
C GLY A 142 21.82 10.25 -10.87
N SER A 143 22.30 10.90 -11.90
CA SER A 143 22.87 10.35 -13.13
C SER A 143 24.16 9.53 -12.93
N ASP A 144 24.59 9.25 -11.70
CA ASP A 144 25.86 8.60 -11.39
C ASP A 144 25.71 7.44 -10.39
N ARG A 145 25.00 6.37 -10.79
CA ARG A 145 25.32 5.08 -10.19
C ARG A 145 26.27 4.33 -11.09
N PRO A 146 27.47 3.97 -10.62
CA PRO A 146 28.27 2.98 -11.34
C PRO A 146 27.45 1.70 -11.42
N ASN A 147 27.35 1.15 -12.62
CA ASN A 147 26.72 -0.14 -12.86
C ASN A 147 27.43 -1.18 -11.96
N PRO A 148 26.75 -1.89 -11.04
CA PRO A 148 27.39 -2.86 -10.16
C PRO A 148 27.95 -4.08 -10.88
N PHE A 149 27.87 -4.12 -12.22
CA PHE A 149 28.35 -5.20 -13.09
C PHE A 149 29.44 -4.73 -14.09
N ASP A 150 29.99 -3.48 -13.96
CA ASP A 150 31.15 -3.03 -14.71
C ASP A 150 32.46 -3.33 -13.96
#